data_979f6660843db35c7d87435139942a99
#
_entry.id   979f6660843db35c7d87435139942a99
#
_cell.length_a   1.000
_cell.length_b   1.000
_cell.length_c   1.000
_cell.angle_alpha   90.00
_cell.angle_beta   90.00
_cell.angle_gamma   90.00
#
_symmetry.space_group_name_H-M   'P 1'
#
loop_
_entity.id
_entity.type
_entity.pdbx_description
1 polymer ?
#
loop_
_entity_poly.entity_id
_entity_poly.type
_entity_poly.pdbx_seq_one_letter_code
_entity_poly.pdbx_strand_id
1 'polypeptide(L)'
;MKRTTALLLCFAVIFYSFISLGASSGSKADGDKPSVSALSAILYAPDSGTIIYEKDSHTRRPIASITKIMTALLAFEFAQSQDIDIKFTADMQAEGSSMYLKNGEIIKLSELAKGMMMVSGNDAANAIAITLGKSTDGFAEMMNQKAASLNMKDTHFVTPSGLDDEEPVSYTHLRAHETSQDL
;
A
#
# COMPACT_ATOMS: atom_id res chain seq x y z
N MET A 1 -34.41 38.78 -46.49
CA MET A 1 -34.44 38.81 -45.01
C MET A 1 -35.19 37.63 -44.36
N LYS A 2 -36.31 37.09 -44.91
CA LYS A 2 -37.09 36.01 -44.26
C LYS A 2 -36.45 34.61 -44.28
N ARG A 3 -35.53 34.33 -45.21
CA ARG A 3 -34.85 33.00 -45.31
C ARG A 3 -33.64 32.84 -44.37
N THR A 4 -32.95 33.92 -44.07
CA THR A 4 -31.76 33.92 -43.17
C THR A 4 -32.15 33.81 -41.69
N THR A 5 -33.29 34.40 -41.30
CA THR A 5 -33.82 34.26 -39.91
C THR A 5 -34.34 32.85 -39.61
N ALA A 6 -34.93 32.15 -40.60
CA ALA A 6 -35.34 30.75 -40.40
C ALA A 6 -34.17 29.78 -40.22
N LEU A 7 -33.04 30.01 -40.95
CA LEU A 7 -31.84 29.18 -40.80
C LEU A 7 -31.16 29.37 -39.43
N LEU A 8 -31.13 30.60 -38.91
CA LEU A 8 -30.58 30.90 -37.58
C LEU A 8 -31.43 30.30 -36.45
N LEU A 9 -32.76 30.26 -36.59
CA LEU A 9 -33.62 29.61 -35.60
C LEU A 9 -33.45 28.08 -35.59
N CYS A 10 -33.28 27.45 -36.74
CA CYS A 10 -33.01 25.99 -36.81
C CYS A 10 -31.66 25.62 -36.17
N PHE A 11 -30.62 26.44 -36.37
CA PHE A 11 -29.32 26.21 -35.70
C PHE A 11 -29.39 26.39 -34.18
N ALA A 12 -30.16 27.36 -33.68
CA ALA A 12 -30.33 27.58 -32.25
C ALA A 12 -31.09 26.41 -31.57
N VAL A 13 -32.11 25.85 -32.24
CA VAL A 13 -32.85 24.68 -31.72
C VAL A 13 -32.03 23.41 -31.72
N ILE A 14 -31.16 23.20 -32.72
CA ILE A 14 -30.24 22.05 -32.78
C ILE A 14 -29.15 22.19 -31.72
N PHE A 15 -28.63 23.38 -31.49
CA PHE A 15 -27.61 23.61 -30.44
C PHE A 15 -28.20 23.46 -29.03
N TYR A 16 -29.45 23.82 -28.78
CA TYR A 16 -30.13 23.64 -27.50
C TYR A 16 -30.44 22.17 -27.21
N SER A 17 -30.62 21.34 -28.24
CA SER A 17 -30.88 19.89 -28.09
C SER A 17 -29.63 19.10 -27.75
N PHE A 18 -28.44 19.64 -28.07
CA PHE A 18 -27.15 18.98 -27.70
C PHE A 18 -26.68 19.29 -26.27
N ILE A 19 -27.20 20.36 -25.63
CA ILE A 19 -26.79 20.72 -24.25
C ILE A 19 -27.56 19.92 -23.20
N SER A 20 -28.68 19.29 -23.54
CA SER A 20 -29.52 18.54 -22.60
C SER A 20 -29.17 17.03 -22.49
N LEU A 21 -28.13 16.52 -23.18
CA LEU A 21 -27.78 15.11 -23.16
C LEU A 21 -26.49 14.82 -22.36
N GLY A 22 -26.10 15.70 -21.45
CA GLY A 22 -24.87 15.61 -20.68
C GLY A 22 -25.03 15.58 -19.16
N ALA A 23 -26.22 15.55 -18.61
CA ALA A 23 -26.45 15.36 -17.18
C ALA A 23 -27.04 13.97 -16.93
N SER A 24 -26.23 12.94 -17.15
CA SER A 24 -26.41 11.70 -16.42
C SER A 24 -26.02 12.03 -14.98
N SER A 25 -26.97 12.51 -14.19
CA SER A 25 -26.91 12.44 -12.75
C SER A 25 -26.85 10.96 -12.40
N GLY A 26 -25.61 10.44 -12.27
CA GLY A 26 -25.39 9.20 -11.59
C GLY A 26 -26.10 9.31 -10.25
N SER A 27 -27.24 8.66 -10.13
CA SER A 27 -27.90 8.40 -8.87
C SER A 27 -26.82 7.80 -7.98
N LYS A 28 -26.25 8.61 -7.06
CA LYS A 28 -25.59 8.05 -5.89
C LYS A 28 -26.68 7.22 -5.24
N ALA A 29 -26.60 5.92 -5.42
CA ALA A 29 -27.25 5.00 -4.54
C ALA A 29 -26.69 5.33 -3.15
N ASP A 30 -27.46 6.08 -2.39
CA ASP A 30 -27.25 6.30 -0.96
C ASP A 30 -27.67 4.99 -0.26
N GLY A 31 -27.09 3.89 -0.75
CA GLY A 31 -27.14 2.59 -0.12
C GLY A 31 -26.37 2.68 1.17
N ASP A 32 -26.95 2.17 2.20
CA ASP A 32 -26.42 2.09 3.55
C ASP A 32 -24.95 1.70 3.50
N LYS A 33 -24.03 2.68 3.70
CA LYS A 33 -22.59 2.44 3.63
C LYS A 33 -22.24 1.44 4.70
N PRO A 34 -21.48 0.38 4.40
CA PRO A 34 -21.15 -0.62 5.39
C PRO A 34 -20.46 0.02 6.60
N SER A 35 -20.99 -0.26 7.79
CA SER A 35 -20.35 0.19 9.01
C SER A 35 -19.23 -0.78 9.38
N VAL A 36 -18.01 -0.26 9.45
CA VAL A 36 -16.82 -1.04 9.87
C VAL A 36 -16.28 -0.48 11.17
N SER A 37 -15.84 -1.36 12.07
CA SER A 37 -15.25 -0.99 13.37
C SER A 37 -13.83 -0.45 13.24
N ALA A 38 -13.15 -0.69 12.11
CA ALA A 38 -11.80 -0.18 11.85
C ALA A 38 -11.79 1.36 11.91
N LEU A 39 -10.70 1.93 12.42
CA LEU A 39 -10.49 3.38 12.46
C LEU A 39 -10.31 3.96 11.06
N SER A 40 -9.62 3.23 10.18
CA SER A 40 -9.48 3.55 8.75
C SER A 40 -9.74 2.30 7.92
N ALA A 41 -10.35 2.47 6.75
CA ALA A 41 -10.61 1.37 5.83
C ALA A 41 -10.64 1.89 4.39
N ILE A 42 -10.22 1.04 3.46
CA ILE A 42 -10.33 1.27 2.02
C ILE A 42 -10.68 -0.04 1.33
N LEU A 43 -11.59 0.01 0.39
CA LEU A 43 -11.88 -1.08 -0.54
C LEU A 43 -11.62 -0.56 -1.96
N TYR A 44 -10.61 -1.13 -2.60
CA TYR A 44 -10.12 -0.71 -3.89
C TYR A 44 -10.30 -1.81 -4.92
N ALA A 45 -10.77 -1.47 -6.10
CA ALA A 45 -10.85 -2.36 -7.25
C ALA A 45 -9.69 -2.06 -8.22
N PRO A 46 -8.63 -2.87 -8.23
CA PRO A 46 -7.41 -2.57 -9.01
C PRO A 46 -7.65 -2.56 -10.50
N ASP A 47 -8.53 -3.43 -11.01
CA ASP A 47 -8.82 -3.52 -12.45
C ASP A 47 -9.46 -2.26 -13.04
N SER A 48 -10.23 -1.54 -12.24
CA SER A 48 -10.90 -0.29 -12.66
C SER A 48 -10.25 0.97 -12.07
N GLY A 49 -9.29 0.84 -11.17
CA GLY A 49 -8.72 1.95 -10.45
C GLY A 49 -9.70 2.64 -9.49
N THR A 50 -10.81 1.98 -9.11
CA THR A 50 -11.92 2.61 -8.39
C THR A 50 -11.85 2.31 -6.90
N ILE A 51 -12.00 3.36 -6.07
CA ILE A 51 -12.25 3.21 -4.63
C ILE A 51 -13.75 2.97 -4.45
N ILE A 52 -14.11 1.75 -4.02
CA ILE A 52 -15.50 1.35 -3.79
C ILE A 52 -16.01 1.86 -2.45
N TYR A 53 -15.14 1.85 -1.43
CA TYR A 53 -15.44 2.31 -0.09
C TYR A 53 -14.19 2.87 0.57
N GLU A 54 -14.35 3.95 1.34
CA GLU A 54 -13.30 4.47 2.18
C GLU A 54 -13.85 5.05 3.49
N LYS A 55 -13.03 4.97 4.52
CA LYS A 55 -13.24 5.57 5.84
C LYS A 55 -11.89 6.03 6.37
N ASP A 56 -11.72 7.33 6.61
CA ASP A 56 -10.49 7.92 7.13
C ASP A 56 -9.20 7.38 6.48
N SER A 57 -9.26 7.07 5.17
CA SER A 57 -8.21 6.40 4.40
C SER A 57 -6.94 7.25 4.28
N HIS A 58 -7.05 8.57 4.44
CA HIS A 58 -5.94 9.53 4.38
C HIS A 58 -5.36 9.90 5.76
N THR A 59 -5.93 9.40 6.85
CA THR A 59 -5.41 9.66 8.18
C THR A 59 -4.17 8.79 8.42
N ARG A 60 -3.06 9.43 8.79
CA ARG A 60 -1.82 8.75 9.14
C ARG A 60 -2.01 7.90 10.40
N ARG A 61 -1.62 6.64 10.35
CA ARG A 61 -1.76 5.69 11.44
C ARG A 61 -0.59 4.71 11.49
N PRO A 62 -0.18 4.24 12.67
CA PRO A 62 0.67 3.07 12.78
C PRO A 62 -0.01 1.87 12.14
N ILE A 63 0.73 1.15 11.30
CA ILE A 63 0.19 0.02 10.54
C ILE A 63 0.63 -1.35 11.09
N ALA A 64 1.43 -1.35 12.14
CA ALA A 64 1.94 -2.55 12.79
C ALA A 64 2.46 -3.56 11.74
N SER A 65 2.06 -4.82 11.85
CA SER A 65 2.53 -5.90 10.97
C SER A 65 2.19 -5.77 9.49
N ILE A 66 1.36 -4.82 9.08
CA ILE A 66 1.17 -4.51 7.64
C ILE A 66 2.50 -4.05 7.02
N THR A 67 3.40 -3.47 7.80
CA THR A 67 4.81 -3.17 7.45
C THR A 67 5.50 -4.32 6.73
N LYS A 68 5.25 -5.56 7.15
CA LYS A 68 5.88 -6.77 6.58
C LYS A 68 5.55 -7.01 5.10
N ILE A 69 4.52 -6.36 4.56
CA ILE A 69 4.25 -6.38 3.12
C ILE A 69 5.41 -5.75 2.35
N MET A 70 5.94 -4.61 2.82
CA MET A 70 7.10 -3.97 2.20
C MET A 70 8.37 -4.83 2.39
N THR A 71 8.55 -5.42 3.56
CA THR A 71 9.67 -6.34 3.82
C THR A 71 9.62 -7.55 2.89
N ALA A 72 8.43 -8.16 2.71
CA ALA A 72 8.24 -9.27 1.79
C ALA A 72 8.47 -8.86 0.33
N LEU A 73 8.00 -7.68 -0.08
CA LEU A 73 8.21 -7.16 -1.42
C LEU A 73 9.70 -7.07 -1.76
N LEU A 74 10.49 -6.44 -0.90
CA LEU A 74 11.95 -6.32 -1.08
C LEU A 74 12.63 -7.67 -1.07
N ALA A 75 12.23 -8.58 -0.17
CA ALA A 75 12.79 -9.93 -0.11
C ALA A 75 12.50 -10.72 -1.39
N PHE A 76 11.29 -10.67 -1.93
CA PHE A 76 10.93 -11.36 -3.16
C PHE A 76 11.58 -10.74 -4.39
N GLU A 77 11.68 -9.42 -4.49
CA GLU A 77 12.41 -8.75 -5.58
C GLU A 77 13.89 -9.17 -5.60
N PHE A 78 14.53 -9.26 -4.42
CA PHE A 78 15.89 -9.74 -4.33
C PHE A 78 15.99 -11.23 -4.71
N ALA A 79 15.09 -12.07 -4.19
CA ALA A 79 15.08 -13.50 -4.43
C ALA A 79 14.83 -13.87 -5.91
N GLN A 80 14.15 -13.02 -6.69
CA GLN A 80 13.99 -13.21 -8.14
C GLN A 80 15.33 -13.20 -8.87
N SER A 81 16.30 -12.43 -8.40
CA SER A 81 17.65 -12.38 -8.97
C SER A 81 18.57 -13.39 -8.29
N GLN A 82 18.45 -13.56 -6.99
CA GLN A 82 19.30 -14.42 -6.19
C GLN A 82 18.58 -14.88 -4.93
N ASP A 83 18.07 -16.10 -4.91
CA ASP A 83 17.43 -16.71 -3.74
C ASP A 83 18.47 -17.33 -2.82
N ILE A 84 19.06 -16.51 -1.95
CA ILE A 84 20.16 -16.88 -1.06
C ILE A 84 19.67 -17.70 0.14
N ASP A 85 20.60 -18.49 0.70
CA ASP A 85 20.42 -19.15 1.98
C ASP A 85 20.78 -18.18 3.12
N ILE A 86 19.86 -18.00 4.07
CA ILE A 86 20.03 -17.19 5.26
C ILE A 86 20.29 -18.12 6.44
N LYS A 87 21.41 -17.92 7.12
CA LYS A 87 21.70 -18.59 8.38
C LYS A 87 21.21 -17.71 9.53
N PHE A 88 20.19 -18.18 10.24
CA PHE A 88 19.63 -17.46 11.38
C PHE A 88 20.61 -17.38 12.53
N THR A 89 20.76 -16.20 13.12
CA THR A 89 21.67 -15.90 14.23
C THR A 89 20.91 -15.25 15.40
N ALA A 90 21.50 -15.27 16.58
CA ALA A 90 20.83 -14.82 17.80
C ALA A 90 20.43 -13.33 17.78
N ASP A 91 21.15 -12.49 17.04
CA ASP A 91 20.87 -11.07 16.83
C ASP A 91 19.67 -10.79 15.91
N MET A 92 19.18 -11.81 15.21
CA MET A 92 17.97 -11.74 14.38
C MET A 92 16.70 -12.02 15.19
N GLN A 93 16.82 -12.45 16.44
CA GLN A 93 15.65 -12.69 17.29
C GLN A 93 14.87 -11.40 17.54
N ALA A 94 13.54 -11.53 17.68
CA ALA A 94 12.66 -10.44 18.01
C ALA A 94 11.52 -10.92 18.92
N GLU A 95 10.95 -10.00 19.67
CA GLU A 95 9.77 -10.25 20.49
C GLU A 95 8.50 -10.33 19.66
N GLY A 96 7.43 -10.86 20.28
CA GLY A 96 6.09 -10.96 19.69
C GLY A 96 5.91 -12.16 18.77
N SER A 97 5.19 -11.98 17.66
CA SER A 97 4.92 -13.08 16.70
C SER A 97 6.21 -13.58 16.07
N SER A 98 6.40 -14.88 16.02
CA SER A 98 7.66 -15.51 15.62
C SER A 98 7.44 -16.75 14.77
N MET A 99 8.36 -17.03 13.87
CA MET A 99 8.52 -18.32 13.20
C MET A 99 9.23 -19.35 14.11
N TYR A 100 9.74 -18.92 15.26
CA TYR A 100 10.52 -19.74 16.20
C TYR A 100 11.80 -20.31 15.58
N LEU A 101 12.47 -19.52 14.75
CA LEU A 101 13.72 -19.89 14.10
C LEU A 101 14.83 -20.15 15.14
N LYS A 102 15.64 -21.16 14.89
CA LYS A 102 16.71 -21.57 15.80
C LYS A 102 18.05 -21.05 15.31
N ASN A 103 18.91 -20.66 16.26
CA ASN A 103 20.27 -20.25 15.94
C ASN A 103 20.99 -21.33 15.12
N GLY A 104 21.54 -20.95 13.98
CA GLY A 104 22.22 -21.85 13.04
C GLY A 104 21.29 -22.47 11.99
N GLU A 105 19.98 -22.29 12.07
CA GLU A 105 19.05 -22.75 11.05
C GLU A 105 19.29 -22.03 9.72
N ILE A 106 19.21 -22.79 8.63
CA ILE A 106 19.43 -22.27 7.28
C ILE A 106 18.12 -22.37 6.51
N ILE A 107 17.66 -21.25 5.96
CA ILE A 107 16.44 -21.15 5.21
C ILE A 107 16.62 -20.24 4.00
N LYS A 108 15.98 -20.55 2.88
CA LYS A 108 15.99 -19.69 1.70
C LYS A 108 15.24 -18.37 1.94
N LEU A 109 15.76 -17.30 1.38
CA LEU A 109 15.16 -15.97 1.51
C LEU A 109 13.68 -15.95 1.11
N SER A 110 13.33 -16.61 0.00
CA SER A 110 11.95 -16.69 -0.47
C SER A 110 11.04 -17.47 0.50
N GLU A 111 11.53 -18.56 1.08
CA GLU A 111 10.78 -19.35 2.07
C GLU A 111 10.65 -18.61 3.41
N LEU A 112 11.69 -17.91 3.82
CA LEU A 112 11.68 -17.06 5.01
C LEU A 112 10.63 -15.95 4.87
N ALA A 113 10.57 -15.28 3.69
CA ALA A 113 9.57 -14.24 3.43
C ALA A 113 8.14 -14.80 3.42
N LYS A 114 7.91 -15.99 2.84
CA LYS A 114 6.59 -16.66 2.89
C LYS A 114 6.20 -16.99 4.33
N GLY A 115 7.10 -17.61 5.09
CA GLY A 115 6.86 -17.95 6.50
C GLY A 115 6.58 -16.71 7.34
N MET A 116 7.36 -15.64 7.16
CA MET A 116 7.11 -14.34 7.79
C MET A 116 5.67 -13.86 7.56
N MET A 117 5.19 -13.91 6.33
CA MET A 117 3.83 -13.46 5.99
C MET A 117 2.74 -14.37 6.58
N MET A 118 2.99 -15.68 6.70
CA MET A 118 2.01 -16.64 7.22
C MET A 118 1.76 -16.49 8.72
N VAL A 119 2.82 -16.29 9.51
CA VAL A 119 2.73 -16.23 10.98
C VAL A 119 3.02 -14.84 11.54
N SER A 120 3.23 -13.86 10.66
CA SER A 120 3.64 -12.50 11.04
C SER A 120 4.95 -12.47 11.85
N GLY A 121 5.92 -13.34 11.52
CA GLY A 121 7.15 -13.55 12.28
C GLY A 121 8.06 -12.31 12.29
N ASN A 122 8.30 -11.76 13.48
CA ASN A 122 9.22 -10.62 13.66
C ASN A 122 10.68 -11.04 13.53
N ASP A 123 11.01 -12.23 14.03
CA ASP A 123 12.34 -12.86 13.88
C ASP A 123 12.72 -13.05 12.40
N ALA A 124 11.79 -13.49 11.59
CA ALA A 124 11.97 -13.62 10.14
C ALA A 124 12.15 -12.24 9.45
N ALA A 125 11.37 -11.22 9.86
CA ALA A 125 11.52 -9.87 9.36
C ALA A 125 12.92 -9.30 9.68
N ASN A 126 13.41 -9.49 10.92
CA ASN A 126 14.76 -9.10 11.32
C ASN A 126 15.84 -9.84 10.54
N ALA A 127 15.66 -11.15 10.33
CA ALA A 127 16.62 -11.96 9.57
C ALA A 127 16.74 -11.46 8.12
N ILE A 128 15.62 -11.14 7.47
CA ILE A 128 15.59 -10.53 6.13
C ILE A 128 16.31 -9.17 6.17
N ALA A 129 15.97 -8.32 7.13
CA ALA A 129 16.51 -6.97 7.25
C ALA A 129 18.02 -6.96 7.47
N ILE A 130 18.51 -7.73 8.43
CA ILE A 130 19.95 -7.81 8.74
C ILE A 130 20.72 -8.39 7.55
N THR A 131 20.14 -9.37 6.85
CA THR A 131 20.78 -9.98 5.69
C THR A 131 20.91 -9.02 4.52
N LEU A 132 19.82 -8.35 4.13
CA LEU A 132 19.77 -7.49 2.96
C LEU A 132 20.28 -6.08 3.23
N GLY A 133 19.90 -5.49 4.38
CA GLY A 133 20.22 -4.11 4.77
C GLY A 133 21.46 -3.97 5.64
N LYS A 134 22.09 -5.10 6.06
CA LYS A 134 23.21 -5.17 7.02
C LYS A 134 22.84 -4.77 8.45
N SER A 135 21.70 -4.13 8.64
CA SER A 135 21.07 -3.78 9.91
C SER A 135 19.58 -3.56 9.68
N THR A 136 18.81 -3.48 10.77
CA THR A 136 17.39 -3.08 10.71
C THR A 136 17.24 -1.66 10.15
N ASP A 137 18.10 -0.73 10.57
CA ASP A 137 18.09 0.66 10.10
C ASP A 137 18.43 0.77 8.61
N GLY A 138 19.48 0.07 8.16
CA GLY A 138 19.84 0.06 6.73
C GLY A 138 18.74 -0.56 5.87
N PHE A 139 18.01 -1.54 6.42
CA PHE A 139 16.85 -2.08 5.72
C PHE A 139 15.65 -1.12 5.71
N ALA A 140 15.41 -0.38 6.81
CA ALA A 140 14.40 0.67 6.86
C ALA A 140 14.68 1.77 5.81
N GLU A 141 15.95 2.12 5.58
CA GLU A 141 16.32 3.02 4.47
C GLU A 141 15.95 2.43 3.11
N MET A 142 16.20 1.13 2.88
CA MET A 142 15.78 0.45 1.63
C MET A 142 14.26 0.47 1.46
N MET A 143 13.49 0.23 2.54
CA MET A 143 12.02 0.31 2.53
C MET A 143 11.54 1.72 2.17
N ASN A 144 12.15 2.75 2.74
CA ASN A 144 11.80 4.15 2.45
C ASN A 144 12.18 4.56 1.01
N GLN A 145 13.30 4.09 0.50
CA GLN A 145 13.67 4.28 -0.91
C GLN A 145 12.67 3.60 -1.85
N LYS A 146 12.23 2.37 -1.50
CA LYS A 146 11.20 1.67 -2.26
C LYS A 146 9.86 2.41 -2.19
N ALA A 147 9.44 2.87 -1.02
CA ALA A 147 8.24 3.69 -0.85
C ALA A 147 8.27 4.93 -1.74
N ALA A 148 9.40 5.65 -1.76
CA ALA A 148 9.57 6.81 -2.63
C ALA A 148 9.46 6.44 -4.12
N SER A 149 10.06 5.32 -4.55
CA SER A 149 9.97 4.82 -5.94
C SER A 149 8.55 4.45 -6.35
N LEU A 150 7.71 4.04 -5.39
CA LEU A 150 6.28 3.74 -5.56
C LEU A 150 5.39 4.97 -5.36
N ASN A 151 5.96 6.17 -5.24
CA ASN A 151 5.25 7.42 -5.02
C ASN A 151 4.41 7.44 -3.71
N MET A 152 4.79 6.68 -2.69
CA MET A 152 4.14 6.63 -1.39
C MET A 152 4.63 7.79 -0.50
N LYS A 153 4.17 9.01 -0.79
CA LYS A 153 4.72 10.28 -0.23
C LYS A 153 4.50 10.44 1.28
N ASP A 154 3.47 9.80 1.82
CA ASP A 154 3.08 9.91 3.23
C ASP A 154 3.43 8.64 4.03
N THR A 155 4.36 7.84 3.53
CA THR A 155 4.81 6.59 4.14
C THR A 155 6.24 6.75 4.67
N HIS A 156 6.46 6.27 5.89
CA HIS A 156 7.78 6.18 6.49
C HIS A 156 7.92 4.89 7.29
N PHE A 157 8.94 4.12 6.98
CA PHE A 157 9.25 2.86 7.65
C PHE A 157 10.43 3.06 8.61
N VAL A 158 10.34 2.48 9.80
CA VAL A 158 11.37 2.55 10.85
C VAL A 158 11.91 1.17 11.17
N THR A 159 11.04 0.16 11.16
CA THR A 159 11.40 -1.22 11.46
C THR A 159 10.93 -2.15 10.35
N PRO A 160 11.58 -3.32 10.17
CA PRO A 160 11.15 -4.29 9.16
C PRO A 160 9.85 -5.02 9.50
N SER A 161 9.42 -4.98 10.76
CA SER A 161 8.27 -5.73 11.29
C SER A 161 7.05 -4.88 11.62
N GLY A 162 7.24 -3.56 11.78
CA GLY A 162 6.23 -2.65 12.33
C GLY A 162 6.04 -2.81 13.84
N LEU A 163 6.99 -3.49 14.51
CA LEU A 163 7.09 -3.49 15.96
C LEU A 163 7.86 -2.22 16.36
N ASP A 164 7.15 -1.25 16.90
CA ASP A 164 7.75 -0.01 17.37
C ASP A 164 8.43 -0.26 18.72
N ASP A 165 9.67 0.19 18.88
CA ASP A 165 10.27 0.35 20.20
C ASP A 165 9.46 1.43 20.95
N GLU A 166 9.35 1.29 22.28
CA GLU A 166 8.49 2.12 23.17
C GLU A 166 8.78 3.63 23.14
N GLU A 167 9.69 4.11 22.30
CA GLU A 167 9.94 5.53 22.12
C GLU A 167 9.05 6.12 21.00
N PRO A 168 8.33 7.23 21.26
CA PRO A 168 7.27 7.75 20.37
C PRO A 168 7.82 8.55 19.17
N VAL A 169 8.86 8.09 18.49
CA VAL A 169 9.57 8.94 17.53
C VAL A 169 9.33 8.61 16.06
N SER A 170 8.61 7.54 15.71
CA SER A 170 8.40 7.34 14.29
C SER A 170 7.18 6.49 13.97
N TYR A 171 6.27 7.08 13.26
CA TYR A 171 5.05 6.43 12.79
C TYR A 171 5.29 5.86 11.39
N THR A 172 5.12 4.56 11.23
CA THR A 172 5.02 3.96 9.89
C THR A 172 3.63 4.26 9.34
N HIS A 173 3.57 4.99 8.25
CA HIS A 173 2.31 5.39 7.64
C HIS A 173 2.22 4.85 6.22
N LEU A 174 1.23 4.00 5.96
CA LEU A 174 0.81 3.67 4.61
C LEU A 174 -0.37 4.56 4.24
N ARG A 175 -0.18 5.38 3.22
CA ARG A 175 -1.27 6.01 2.51
C ARG A 175 -1.62 5.13 1.32
N ALA A 176 -2.91 4.87 1.11
CA ALA A 176 -3.35 4.28 -0.14
C ALA A 176 -2.82 5.11 -1.32
N HIS A 177 -2.22 4.43 -2.29
CA HIS A 177 -1.71 5.07 -3.49
C HIS A 177 -2.90 5.68 -4.24
N GLU A 178 -2.98 7.00 -4.30
CA GLU A 178 -3.82 7.66 -5.28
C GLU A 178 -3.14 7.45 -6.63
N THR A 179 -3.79 6.68 -7.51
CA THR A 179 -3.48 6.76 -8.92
C THR A 179 -3.87 8.16 -9.35
N SER A 180 -2.91 9.09 -9.38
CA SER A 180 -3.13 10.40 -9.95
C SER A 180 -3.47 10.21 -11.42
N GLN A 181 -4.67 10.59 -11.80
CA GLN A 181 -5.00 10.94 -13.17
C GLN A 181 -4.34 12.30 -13.46
N ASP A 182 -3.01 12.32 -13.50
CA ASP A 182 -2.22 13.42 -14.03
C ASP A 182 -1.23 12.80 -15.04
N LEU A 183 -1.77 12.51 -16.20
CA LEU A 183 -1.09 12.37 -17.47
C LEU A 183 -1.79 13.26 -18.50
#